data_e02e2c76103d17136108a524637c9b60
#
_entry.id   e02e2c76103d17136108a524637c9b60
#
_cell.length_a   1.000
_cell.length_b   1.000
_cell.length_c   1.000
_cell.angle_alpha   90.00
_cell.angle_beta   90.00
_cell.angle_gamma   90.00
#
_symmetry.space_group_name_H-M   'P 1'
#
loop_
_entity.id
_entity.type
_entity.pdbx_description
1 polymer ?
#
loop_
_entity_poly.entity_id
_entity_poly.type
_entity_poly.pdbx_seq_one_letter_code
_entity_poly.pdbx_strand_id
1 'polypeptide(L)'
;MRYPFIAGHWKMYKTIAEARAFAEEFKKIYQPSDVRVAVCAPYPQLPFLVEAFRGTGIGVGAQNVHYEAEGAFTGEISIPMLEEIGVDYCIVGHSERRQYFNESDDTVNRKVKALLETKIVPIVCVGENLQQKDAGYERQLVSEQVKNALHDIPPEKAERVVIAYEPIWAIGTGRTATPIQANMMCSLIRDTLTEMYGDEVSDRVIIQYGGSVKPENVTEIMEGEEIDGALVGGASLEPLKFHEIVNF
;
A
#
# COMPACT_ATOMS: atom_id res chain seq x y z
N MET A 1 17.32 7.14 6.23
CA MET A 1 17.35 6.87 4.77
C MET A 1 16.14 6.02 4.45
N ARG A 2 15.28 6.45 3.53
CA ARG A 2 14.10 5.70 3.07
C ARG A 2 14.55 4.73 1.97
N TYR A 3 14.29 3.43 2.16
CA TYR A 3 14.54 2.43 1.12
C TYR A 3 13.33 2.36 0.20
N PRO A 4 13.52 2.28 -1.12
CA PRO A 4 12.41 2.11 -2.05
C PRO A 4 11.55 0.90 -1.71
N PHE A 5 10.22 1.04 -1.80
CA PHE A 5 9.30 -0.05 -1.50
C PHE A 5 8.27 -0.23 -2.61
N ILE A 6 8.34 -1.33 -3.34
CA ILE A 6 7.39 -1.71 -4.40
C ILE A 6 6.48 -2.83 -3.89
N ALA A 7 5.19 -2.53 -3.76
CA ALA A 7 4.17 -3.48 -3.34
C ALA A 7 3.22 -3.81 -4.50
N GLY A 8 3.15 -5.08 -4.89
CA GLY A 8 2.18 -5.56 -5.87
C GLY A 8 0.81 -5.76 -5.19
N HIS A 9 -0.21 -5.08 -5.66
CA HIS A 9 -1.58 -5.20 -5.17
C HIS A 9 -2.45 -5.96 -6.17
N TRP A 10 -2.68 -7.23 -5.90
CA TRP A 10 -3.41 -8.11 -6.82
C TRP A 10 -4.92 -7.84 -6.88
N LYS A 11 -5.45 -7.06 -5.94
CA LYS A 11 -6.89 -6.86 -5.82
C LYS A 11 -7.62 -8.22 -5.76
N MET A 12 -8.77 -8.38 -6.41
CA MET A 12 -9.53 -9.64 -6.44
C MET A 12 -9.15 -10.49 -7.66
N TYR A 13 -7.86 -10.82 -7.79
CA TYR A 13 -7.35 -11.66 -8.87
C TYR A 13 -6.59 -12.87 -8.33
N LYS A 14 -6.41 -13.85 -9.18
CA LYS A 14 -5.70 -15.10 -9.01
C LYS A 14 -6.38 -16.09 -8.07
N THR A 15 -6.48 -17.30 -8.56
CA THR A 15 -6.71 -18.52 -7.76
C THR A 15 -5.42 -18.96 -7.07
N ILE A 16 -5.49 -19.92 -6.17
CA ILE A 16 -4.30 -20.51 -5.52
C ILE A 16 -3.34 -21.11 -6.57
N ALA A 17 -3.86 -21.75 -7.62
CA ALA A 17 -3.04 -22.33 -8.69
C ALA A 17 -2.29 -21.26 -9.48
N GLU A 18 -2.96 -20.15 -9.82
CA GLU A 18 -2.34 -19.02 -10.51
C GLU A 18 -1.34 -18.26 -9.61
N ALA A 19 -1.63 -18.14 -8.32
CA ALA A 19 -0.68 -17.58 -7.35
C ALA A 19 0.59 -18.45 -7.23
N ARG A 20 0.43 -19.78 -7.29
CA ARG A 20 1.54 -20.73 -7.33
C ARG A 20 2.40 -20.53 -8.57
N ALA A 21 1.79 -20.48 -9.74
CA ALA A 21 2.51 -20.26 -11.00
C ALA A 21 3.27 -18.92 -10.98
N PHE A 22 2.63 -17.84 -10.49
CA PHE A 22 3.28 -16.54 -10.32
C PHE A 22 4.50 -16.64 -9.41
N ALA A 23 4.37 -17.23 -8.21
CA ALA A 23 5.45 -17.31 -7.25
C ALA A 23 6.64 -18.14 -7.78
N GLU A 24 6.38 -19.24 -8.47
CA GLU A 24 7.41 -20.08 -9.09
C GLU A 24 8.17 -19.33 -10.18
N GLU A 25 7.47 -18.56 -11.02
CA GLU A 25 8.08 -17.77 -12.09
C GLU A 25 8.82 -16.56 -11.52
N PHE A 26 8.19 -15.79 -10.63
CA PHE A 26 8.78 -14.57 -10.07
C PHE A 26 10.06 -14.87 -9.29
N LYS A 27 10.11 -15.94 -8.49
CA LYS A 27 11.32 -16.34 -7.77
C LYS A 27 12.51 -16.67 -8.66
N LYS A 28 12.28 -17.14 -9.90
CA LYS A 28 13.38 -17.47 -10.82
C LYS A 28 14.08 -16.23 -11.36
N ILE A 29 13.34 -15.12 -11.48
CA ILE A 29 13.84 -13.88 -12.07
C ILE A 29 14.19 -12.83 -11.02
N TYR A 30 13.56 -12.89 -9.83
CA TYR A 30 13.81 -11.93 -8.76
C TYR A 30 15.23 -12.02 -8.22
N GLN A 31 15.87 -10.88 -8.11
CA GLN A 31 17.18 -10.72 -7.47
C GLN A 31 17.01 -9.75 -6.28
N PRO A 32 17.42 -10.14 -5.07
CA PRO A 32 17.43 -9.22 -3.94
C PRO A 32 18.26 -7.96 -4.21
N SER A 33 17.72 -6.81 -3.87
CA SER A 33 18.36 -5.49 -4.01
C SER A 33 18.03 -4.62 -2.78
N ASP A 34 18.40 -3.36 -2.81
CA ASP A 34 17.99 -2.39 -1.78
C ASP A 34 16.50 -2.00 -1.88
N VAL A 35 15.81 -2.42 -2.94
CA VAL A 35 14.36 -2.23 -3.09
C VAL A 35 13.61 -3.28 -2.27
N ARG A 36 12.78 -2.83 -1.34
CA ARG A 36 11.84 -3.72 -0.65
C ARG A 36 10.72 -4.13 -1.60
N VAL A 37 10.35 -5.39 -1.57
CA VAL A 37 9.30 -5.93 -2.45
C VAL A 37 8.28 -6.69 -1.63
N ALA A 38 6.99 -6.48 -1.90
CA ALA A 38 5.92 -7.28 -1.33
C ALA A 38 4.85 -7.62 -2.38
N VAL A 39 4.12 -8.70 -2.12
CA VAL A 39 2.92 -9.09 -2.86
C VAL A 39 1.73 -9.08 -1.91
N CYS A 40 0.77 -8.19 -2.15
CA CYS A 40 -0.48 -8.10 -1.39
C CYS A 40 -1.59 -8.84 -2.15
N ALA A 41 -2.02 -9.97 -1.59
CA ALA A 41 -2.94 -10.91 -2.22
C ALA A 41 -4.25 -11.11 -1.43
N PRO A 42 -5.32 -11.63 -2.05
CA PRO A 42 -6.51 -12.09 -1.33
C PRO A 42 -6.17 -13.16 -0.28
N TYR A 43 -6.99 -13.25 0.78
CA TYR A 43 -6.72 -14.14 1.92
C TYR A 43 -6.45 -15.62 1.56
N PRO A 44 -7.16 -16.26 0.58
CA PRO A 44 -6.94 -17.67 0.28
C PRO A 44 -5.52 -17.99 -0.20
N GLN A 45 -4.80 -17.02 -0.77
CA GLN A 45 -3.45 -17.22 -1.29
C GLN A 45 -2.36 -16.96 -0.24
N LEU A 46 -2.65 -16.21 0.84
CA LEU A 46 -1.66 -15.76 1.80
C LEU A 46 -0.82 -16.88 2.42
N PRO A 47 -1.39 -17.98 2.97
CA PRO A 47 -0.60 -19.03 3.58
C PRO A 47 0.40 -19.66 2.60
N PHE A 48 -0.03 -19.85 1.36
CA PHE A 48 0.82 -20.37 0.32
C PHE A 48 1.95 -19.40 -0.06
N LEU A 49 1.63 -18.09 -0.24
CA LEU A 49 2.63 -17.09 -0.64
C LEU A 49 3.69 -16.86 0.44
N VAL A 50 3.30 -16.84 1.71
CA VAL A 50 4.24 -16.76 2.85
C VAL A 50 5.22 -17.92 2.81
N GLU A 51 4.73 -19.15 2.61
CA GLU A 51 5.62 -20.32 2.48
C GLU A 51 6.49 -20.25 1.22
N ALA A 52 5.91 -19.86 0.08
CA ALA A 52 6.61 -19.80 -1.20
C ALA A 52 7.73 -18.74 -1.23
N PHE A 53 7.55 -17.61 -0.53
CA PHE A 53 8.53 -16.52 -0.50
C PHE A 53 9.44 -16.55 0.73
N ARG A 54 9.34 -17.56 1.59
CA ARG A 54 10.22 -17.70 2.75
C ARG A 54 11.69 -17.67 2.36
N GLY A 55 12.45 -16.77 2.98
CA GLY A 55 13.89 -16.62 2.75
C GLY A 55 14.28 -15.94 1.45
N THR A 56 13.33 -15.42 0.67
CA THR A 56 13.63 -14.71 -0.60
C THR A 56 13.80 -13.21 -0.42
N GLY A 57 13.38 -12.64 0.70
CA GLY A 57 13.27 -11.19 0.91
C GLY A 57 11.99 -10.55 0.34
N ILE A 58 11.12 -11.33 -0.31
CA ILE A 58 9.82 -10.86 -0.80
C ILE A 58 8.81 -10.96 0.33
N GLY A 59 8.24 -9.83 0.76
CA GLY A 59 7.18 -9.77 1.76
C GLY A 59 5.82 -10.17 1.20
N VAL A 60 4.92 -10.55 2.11
CA VAL A 60 3.52 -10.88 1.78
C VAL A 60 2.59 -9.96 2.55
N GLY A 61 1.57 -9.43 1.88
CA GLY A 61 0.57 -8.55 2.49
C GLY A 61 -0.86 -9.02 2.32
N ALA A 62 -1.69 -8.74 3.33
CA ALA A 62 -3.14 -8.81 3.22
C ALA A 62 -3.70 -7.52 2.58
N GLN A 63 -4.92 -7.59 2.04
CA GLN A 63 -5.56 -6.44 1.37
C GLN A 63 -6.61 -5.74 2.24
N ASN A 64 -6.86 -6.25 3.43
CA ASN A 64 -7.77 -5.73 4.44
C ASN A 64 -7.60 -6.51 5.74
N VAL A 65 -8.19 -6.02 6.83
CA VAL A 65 -8.29 -6.69 8.12
C VAL A 65 -9.45 -6.07 8.92
N HIS A 66 -10.01 -6.79 9.87
CA HIS A 66 -10.89 -6.22 10.89
C HIS A 66 -10.06 -5.77 12.11
N TYR A 67 -10.48 -4.70 12.76
CA TYR A 67 -9.75 -4.12 13.90
C TYR A 67 -10.02 -4.83 15.25
N GLU A 68 -11.09 -5.62 15.36
CA GLU A 68 -11.33 -6.47 16.53
C GLU A 68 -10.56 -7.79 16.39
N ALA A 69 -10.03 -8.29 17.51
CA ALA A 69 -9.24 -9.52 17.54
C ALA A 69 -10.10 -10.78 17.29
N GLU A 70 -11.35 -10.75 17.74
CA GLU A 70 -12.33 -11.81 17.57
C GLU A 70 -13.74 -11.26 17.75
N GLY A 71 -14.77 -12.01 17.40
CA GLY A 71 -16.15 -11.63 17.66
C GLY A 71 -17.16 -12.04 16.59
N ALA A 72 -18.38 -11.56 16.72
CA ALA A 72 -19.49 -11.82 15.80
C ALA A 72 -19.42 -10.92 14.56
N PHE A 73 -18.38 -11.09 13.76
CA PHE A 73 -18.08 -10.33 12.54
C PHE A 73 -17.99 -11.28 11.34
N THR A 74 -19.11 -11.92 11.01
CA THR A 74 -19.18 -12.96 9.99
C THR A 74 -18.56 -12.52 8.66
N GLY A 75 -17.55 -13.25 8.20
CA GLY A 75 -16.84 -13.00 6.94
C GLY A 75 -15.58 -12.14 7.07
N GLU A 76 -15.33 -11.51 8.23
CA GLU A 76 -14.13 -10.73 8.47
C GLU A 76 -12.93 -11.60 8.88
N ILE A 77 -11.74 -11.06 8.66
CA ILE A 77 -10.46 -11.65 9.07
C ILE A 77 -9.82 -10.75 10.11
N SER A 78 -9.43 -11.34 11.24
CA SER A 78 -8.80 -10.61 12.34
C SER A 78 -7.27 -10.55 12.21
N ILE A 79 -6.65 -9.65 12.98
CA ILE A 79 -5.19 -9.51 13.02
C ILE A 79 -4.51 -10.78 13.54
N PRO A 80 -4.96 -11.45 14.62
CA PRO A 80 -4.38 -12.73 15.05
C PRO A 80 -4.36 -13.80 13.95
N MET A 81 -5.40 -13.87 13.09
CA MET A 81 -5.40 -14.77 11.94
C MET A 81 -4.30 -14.43 10.93
N LEU A 82 -4.05 -13.14 10.69
CA LEU A 82 -2.97 -12.69 9.79
C LEU A 82 -1.58 -12.92 10.40
N GLU A 83 -1.42 -12.73 11.71
CA GLU A 83 -0.17 -13.03 12.42
C GLU A 83 0.16 -14.52 12.37
N GLU A 84 -0.84 -15.42 12.55
CA GLU A 84 -0.66 -16.86 12.43
C GLU A 84 -0.20 -17.27 11.03
N ILE A 85 -0.76 -16.63 9.98
CA ILE A 85 -0.32 -16.85 8.60
C ILE A 85 1.13 -16.34 8.40
N GLY A 86 1.53 -15.29 9.10
CA GLY A 86 2.85 -14.69 9.02
C GLY A 86 2.99 -13.65 7.90
N VAL A 87 1.95 -12.83 7.66
CA VAL A 87 2.05 -11.73 6.70
C VAL A 87 2.87 -10.57 7.27
N ASP A 88 3.55 -9.84 6.39
CA ASP A 88 4.41 -8.69 6.74
C ASP A 88 3.65 -7.36 6.68
N TYR A 89 2.66 -7.26 5.79
CA TYR A 89 1.96 -6.02 5.46
C TYR A 89 0.45 -6.21 5.46
N CYS A 90 -0.29 -5.10 5.62
CA CYS A 90 -1.74 -5.09 5.43
C CYS A 90 -2.18 -3.76 4.82
N ILE A 91 -2.82 -3.80 3.65
CA ILE A 91 -3.46 -2.64 3.03
C ILE A 91 -4.72 -2.31 3.80
N VAL A 92 -4.92 -1.02 4.12
CA VAL A 92 -6.14 -0.50 4.75
C VAL A 92 -6.58 0.80 4.06
N GLY A 93 -7.87 1.06 4.01
CA GLY A 93 -8.40 2.30 3.43
C GLY A 93 -8.30 2.40 1.91
N HIS A 94 -8.05 1.28 1.19
CA HIS A 94 -7.99 1.31 -0.27
C HIS A 94 -9.25 1.92 -0.88
N SER A 95 -9.09 2.71 -1.94
CA SER A 95 -10.18 3.44 -2.59
C SER A 95 -11.39 2.59 -2.93
N GLU A 96 -11.20 1.36 -3.42
CA GLU A 96 -12.29 0.43 -3.69
C GLU A 96 -13.07 0.06 -2.42
N ARG A 97 -12.39 -0.09 -1.27
CA ARG A 97 -13.07 -0.38 -0.02
C ARG A 97 -13.84 0.82 0.54
N ARG A 98 -13.29 2.01 0.39
CA ARG A 98 -14.01 3.26 0.72
C ARG A 98 -15.26 3.41 -0.15
N GLN A 99 -15.15 3.14 -1.44
CA GLN A 99 -16.23 3.32 -2.41
C GLN A 99 -17.31 2.24 -2.34
N TYR A 100 -16.92 0.96 -2.22
CA TYR A 100 -17.86 -0.16 -2.35
C TYR A 100 -18.26 -0.80 -1.04
N PHE A 101 -17.47 -0.62 0.02
CA PHE A 101 -17.65 -1.29 1.31
C PHE A 101 -17.76 -0.31 2.50
N ASN A 102 -18.00 0.99 2.22
CA ASN A 102 -18.20 2.04 3.23
C ASN A 102 -17.06 2.13 4.27
N GLU A 103 -15.83 1.85 3.88
CA GLU A 103 -14.68 2.00 4.77
C GLU A 103 -14.42 3.49 5.02
N SER A 104 -14.65 3.95 6.25
CA SER A 104 -14.48 5.34 6.67
C SER A 104 -13.07 5.61 7.23
N ASP A 105 -12.71 6.88 7.39
CA ASP A 105 -11.44 7.26 8.04
C ASP A 105 -11.37 6.75 9.49
N ASP A 106 -12.47 6.77 10.24
CA ASP A 106 -12.55 6.17 11.58
C ASP A 106 -12.21 4.68 11.55
N THR A 107 -12.82 3.94 10.62
CA THR A 107 -12.55 2.51 10.45
C THR A 107 -11.09 2.27 10.07
N VAL A 108 -10.52 3.10 9.19
CA VAL A 108 -9.10 3.02 8.81
C VAL A 108 -8.20 3.27 10.02
N ASN A 109 -8.45 4.32 10.79
CA ASN A 109 -7.70 4.63 12.01
C ASN A 109 -7.71 3.47 13.02
N ARG A 110 -8.87 2.87 13.28
CA ARG A 110 -8.99 1.71 14.17
C ARG A 110 -8.17 0.52 13.67
N LYS A 111 -8.16 0.26 12.37
CA LYS A 111 -7.34 -0.80 11.75
C LYS A 111 -5.85 -0.49 11.87
N VAL A 112 -5.43 0.74 11.61
CA VAL A 112 -4.03 1.16 11.74
C VAL A 112 -3.55 1.01 13.18
N LYS A 113 -4.32 1.50 14.17
CA LYS A 113 -4.00 1.34 15.59
C LYS A 113 -3.82 -0.12 15.97
N ALA A 114 -4.75 -0.98 15.57
CA ALA A 114 -4.70 -2.40 15.89
C ALA A 114 -3.51 -3.11 15.22
N LEU A 115 -3.21 -2.82 13.95
CA LEU A 115 -2.04 -3.36 13.25
C LEU A 115 -0.72 -2.93 13.91
N LEU A 116 -0.62 -1.68 14.37
CA LEU A 116 0.59 -1.14 15.00
C LEU A 116 0.91 -1.77 16.36
N GLU A 117 -0.01 -2.51 16.98
CA GLU A 117 0.27 -3.34 18.17
C GLU A 117 1.00 -4.64 17.81
N THR A 118 1.14 -4.95 16.54
CA THR A 118 1.78 -6.16 16.01
C THR A 118 3.02 -5.82 15.18
N LYS A 119 3.59 -6.81 14.50
CA LYS A 119 4.70 -6.60 13.55
C LYS A 119 4.21 -6.28 12.13
N ILE A 120 2.93 -6.46 11.84
CA ILE A 120 2.36 -6.22 10.52
C ILE A 120 2.38 -4.72 10.23
N VAL A 121 2.97 -4.34 9.11
CA VAL A 121 3.10 -2.95 8.69
C VAL A 121 1.85 -2.52 7.92
N PRO A 122 1.11 -1.49 8.38
CA PRO A 122 -0.03 -0.97 7.63
C PRO A 122 0.42 -0.18 6.40
N ILE A 123 -0.19 -0.46 5.24
CA ILE A 123 -0.13 0.36 4.03
C ILE A 123 -1.47 1.09 3.95
N VAL A 124 -1.47 2.37 4.30
CA VAL A 124 -2.66 3.21 4.40
C VAL A 124 -2.89 3.93 3.08
N CYS A 125 -4.01 3.64 2.43
CA CYS A 125 -4.38 4.29 1.17
C CYS A 125 -5.16 5.57 1.41
N VAL A 126 -4.75 6.63 0.73
CA VAL A 126 -5.37 7.95 0.71
C VAL A 126 -5.46 8.46 -0.72
N GLY A 127 -6.47 9.26 -1.04
CA GLY A 127 -6.59 9.81 -2.38
C GLY A 127 -7.97 10.37 -2.67
N GLU A 128 -8.05 11.10 -3.78
CA GLU A 128 -9.23 11.82 -4.23
C GLU A 128 -9.81 11.23 -5.53
N ASN A 129 -11.12 11.34 -5.67
CA ASN A 129 -11.82 11.04 -6.91
C ASN A 129 -11.83 12.26 -7.87
N LEU A 130 -12.34 12.06 -9.09
CA LEU A 130 -12.36 13.10 -10.11
C LEU A 130 -13.19 14.33 -9.68
N GLN A 131 -14.35 14.11 -9.05
CA GLN A 131 -15.22 15.21 -8.61
C GLN A 131 -14.52 16.08 -7.55
N GLN A 132 -13.80 15.45 -6.62
CA GLN A 132 -13.05 16.16 -5.56
C GLN A 132 -11.89 16.95 -6.16
N LYS A 133 -11.18 16.36 -7.13
CA LYS A 133 -10.11 17.04 -7.86
C LYS A 133 -10.64 18.22 -8.67
N ASP A 134 -11.70 18.04 -9.45
CA ASP A 134 -12.30 19.11 -10.27
C ASP A 134 -12.84 20.27 -9.41
N ALA A 135 -13.22 19.97 -8.16
CA ALA A 135 -13.63 20.98 -7.17
C ALA A 135 -12.44 21.68 -6.48
N GLY A 136 -11.19 21.28 -6.76
CA GLY A 136 -9.98 21.83 -6.12
C GLY A 136 -9.86 21.43 -4.64
N TYR A 137 -10.48 20.33 -4.24
CA TYR A 137 -10.53 19.86 -2.85
C TYR A 137 -9.50 18.76 -2.55
N GLU A 138 -8.75 18.30 -3.55
CA GLU A 138 -7.84 17.16 -3.44
C GLU A 138 -6.79 17.32 -2.33
N ARG A 139 -6.19 18.50 -2.23
CA ARG A 139 -5.14 18.77 -1.23
C ARG A 139 -5.67 18.69 0.20
N GLN A 140 -6.80 19.34 0.44
CA GLN A 140 -7.44 19.33 1.78
C GLN A 140 -7.87 17.91 2.14
N LEU A 141 -8.54 17.20 1.24
CA LEU A 141 -9.03 15.84 1.45
C LEU A 141 -7.91 14.87 1.81
N VAL A 142 -6.82 14.87 1.01
CA VAL A 142 -5.70 13.94 1.23
C VAL A 142 -5.01 14.23 2.56
N SER A 143 -4.81 15.51 2.90
CA SER A 143 -4.27 15.90 4.21
C SER A 143 -5.20 15.46 5.37
N GLU A 144 -6.52 15.65 5.24
CA GLU A 144 -7.50 15.20 6.22
C GLU A 144 -7.50 13.66 6.38
N GLN A 145 -7.43 12.90 5.28
CA GLN A 145 -7.35 11.44 5.32
C GLN A 145 -6.08 10.96 6.05
N VAL A 146 -4.92 11.58 5.82
CA VAL A 146 -3.68 11.27 6.54
C VAL A 146 -3.84 11.58 8.03
N LYS A 147 -4.31 12.79 8.38
CA LYS A 147 -4.53 13.20 9.78
C LYS A 147 -5.49 12.28 10.50
N ASN A 148 -6.60 11.91 9.86
CA ASN A 148 -7.60 11.02 10.45
C ASN A 148 -7.08 9.59 10.60
N ALA A 149 -6.38 9.06 9.59
CA ALA A 149 -5.82 7.70 9.65
C ALA A 149 -4.79 7.54 10.78
N LEU A 150 -4.04 8.60 11.08
CA LEU A 150 -2.99 8.61 12.09
C LEU A 150 -3.38 9.32 13.40
N HIS A 151 -4.67 9.66 13.57
CA HIS A 151 -5.18 10.30 14.77
C HIS A 151 -4.88 9.47 16.03
N ASP A 152 -4.31 10.10 17.07
CA ASP A 152 -3.89 9.46 18.34
C ASP A 152 -2.89 8.30 18.18
N ILE A 153 -2.08 8.29 17.13
CA ILE A 153 -0.96 7.37 16.97
C ILE A 153 0.31 8.08 17.41
N PRO A 154 1.08 7.51 18.34
CA PRO A 154 2.29 8.16 18.83
C PRO A 154 3.42 8.10 17.78
N PRO A 155 4.38 9.05 17.83
CA PRO A 155 5.45 9.20 16.83
C PRO A 155 6.22 7.92 16.52
N GLU A 156 6.62 7.18 17.55
CA GLU A 156 7.39 5.93 17.42
C GLU A 156 6.63 4.78 16.75
N LYS A 157 5.30 4.86 16.68
CA LYS A 157 4.46 3.93 15.91
C LYS A 157 4.20 4.47 14.51
N ALA A 158 4.00 5.79 14.36
CA ALA A 158 3.71 6.43 13.09
C ALA A 158 4.83 6.19 12.06
N GLU A 159 6.10 6.17 12.46
CA GLU A 159 7.25 5.91 11.58
C GLU A 159 7.23 4.52 10.91
N ARG A 160 6.38 3.60 11.39
CA ARG A 160 6.22 2.25 10.82
C ARG A 160 5.16 2.19 9.74
N VAL A 161 4.36 3.24 9.56
CA VAL A 161 3.29 3.27 8.57
C VAL A 161 3.85 3.53 7.18
N VAL A 162 3.24 2.92 6.18
CA VAL A 162 3.42 3.27 4.76
C VAL A 162 2.17 4.00 4.30
N ILE A 163 2.30 5.14 3.65
CA ILE A 163 1.17 5.85 3.04
C ILE A 163 1.18 5.62 1.53
N ALA A 164 0.08 5.17 0.96
CA ALA A 164 -0.07 4.99 -0.48
C ALA A 164 -1.04 6.04 -1.04
N TYR A 165 -0.53 6.96 -1.86
CA TYR A 165 -1.35 7.97 -2.52
C TYR A 165 -1.99 7.40 -3.78
N GLU A 166 -3.31 7.37 -3.83
CA GLU A 166 -4.11 6.88 -4.94
C GLU A 166 -4.85 8.05 -5.64
N PRO A 167 -4.37 8.55 -6.80
CA PRO A 167 -5.20 9.42 -7.65
C PRO A 167 -6.34 8.57 -8.24
N ILE A 168 -7.48 8.45 -7.54
CA ILE A 168 -8.57 7.52 -7.88
C ILE A 168 -9.09 7.79 -9.30
N TRP A 169 -9.09 9.06 -9.73
CA TRP A 169 -9.46 9.48 -11.08
C TRP A 169 -8.54 8.92 -12.19
N ALA A 170 -7.36 8.45 -11.82
CA ALA A 170 -6.37 7.86 -12.73
C ALA A 170 -6.32 6.32 -12.66
N ILE A 171 -7.07 5.68 -11.75
CA ILE A 171 -7.05 4.22 -11.58
C ILE A 171 -8.05 3.58 -12.55
N GLY A 172 -7.55 2.79 -13.51
CA GLY A 172 -8.40 2.02 -14.45
C GLY A 172 -9.17 2.86 -15.47
N THR A 173 -8.94 4.16 -15.55
CA THR A 173 -9.67 5.10 -16.43
C THR A 173 -8.96 5.37 -17.76
N GLY A 174 -7.72 4.90 -17.92
CA GLY A 174 -6.84 5.27 -19.03
C GLY A 174 -6.17 6.64 -18.86
N ARG A 175 -6.52 7.40 -17.83
CA ARG A 175 -5.81 8.63 -17.44
C ARG A 175 -4.66 8.27 -16.50
N THR A 176 -3.59 9.03 -16.54
CA THR A 176 -2.45 8.90 -15.60
C THR A 176 -2.15 10.28 -15.02
N ALA A 177 -1.83 10.31 -13.73
CA ALA A 177 -1.21 11.51 -13.17
C ALA A 177 0.19 11.65 -13.79
N THR A 178 0.61 12.89 -14.07
CA THR A 178 2.00 13.12 -14.47
C THR A 178 2.91 12.87 -13.26
N PRO A 179 4.21 12.53 -13.46
CA PRO A 179 5.18 12.40 -12.37
C PRO A 179 5.22 13.63 -11.46
N ILE A 180 5.12 14.82 -12.04
CA ILE A 180 5.05 16.08 -11.28
C ILE A 180 3.81 16.12 -10.38
N GLN A 181 2.63 15.76 -10.90
CA GLN A 181 1.40 15.72 -10.10
C GLN A 181 1.49 14.67 -8.98
N ALA A 182 2.06 13.50 -9.28
CA ALA A 182 2.28 12.44 -8.30
C ALA A 182 3.21 12.94 -7.18
N ASN A 183 4.36 13.51 -7.52
CA ASN A 183 5.32 14.04 -6.55
C ASN A 183 4.74 15.19 -5.70
N MET A 184 3.96 16.11 -6.31
CA MET A 184 3.30 17.20 -5.57
C MET A 184 2.34 16.69 -4.49
N MET A 185 1.61 15.62 -4.76
CA MET A 185 0.69 15.06 -3.76
C MET A 185 1.42 14.22 -2.71
N CYS A 186 2.50 13.52 -3.07
CA CYS A 186 3.38 12.86 -2.11
C CYS A 186 4.08 13.88 -1.20
N SER A 187 4.52 15.03 -1.74
CA SER A 187 5.06 16.15 -0.97
C SER A 187 4.03 16.71 0.02
N LEU A 188 2.77 16.90 -0.40
CA LEU A 188 1.69 17.31 0.51
C LEU A 188 1.51 16.32 1.67
N ILE A 189 1.59 15.01 1.40
CA ILE A 189 1.52 13.99 2.44
C ILE A 189 2.71 14.12 3.39
N ARG A 190 3.92 14.33 2.87
CA ARG A 190 5.13 14.56 3.65
C ARG A 190 4.99 15.79 4.55
N ASP A 191 4.54 16.91 4.00
CA ASP A 191 4.27 18.15 4.74
C ASP A 191 3.25 17.92 5.86
N THR A 192 2.19 17.15 5.58
CA THR A 192 1.17 16.79 6.58
C THR A 192 1.76 15.95 7.72
N LEU A 193 2.62 14.99 7.40
CA LEU A 193 3.31 14.17 8.40
C LEU A 193 4.28 15.02 9.23
N THR A 194 4.99 15.96 8.61
CA THR A 194 5.86 16.91 9.29
C THR A 194 5.08 17.83 10.25
N GLU A 195 3.91 18.31 9.84
CA GLU A 195 3.01 19.09 10.70
C GLU A 195 2.56 18.27 11.93
N MET A 196 2.29 16.97 11.76
CA MET A 196 1.80 16.10 12.85
C MET A 196 2.91 15.63 13.81
N TYR A 197 4.09 15.31 13.29
CA TYR A 197 5.10 14.55 14.01
C TYR A 197 6.52 15.14 13.97
N GLY A 198 6.74 16.20 13.18
CA GLY A 198 8.07 16.77 12.93
C GLY A 198 8.88 16.00 11.88
N ASP A 199 9.98 16.61 11.46
CA ASP A 199 10.81 16.12 10.34
C ASP A 199 11.38 14.73 10.61
N GLU A 200 11.83 14.45 11.84
CA GLU A 200 12.48 13.17 12.16
C GLU A 200 11.59 11.95 11.89
N VAL A 201 10.31 12.02 12.24
CA VAL A 201 9.34 10.94 11.99
C VAL A 201 8.90 10.97 10.54
N SER A 202 8.59 12.14 10.01
CA SER A 202 8.17 12.32 8.62
C SER A 202 9.19 11.72 7.64
N ASP A 203 10.49 11.95 7.86
CA ASP A 203 11.58 11.41 7.03
C ASP A 203 11.73 9.88 7.10
N ARG A 204 11.05 9.20 8.01
CA ARG A 204 11.08 7.73 8.12
C ARG A 204 9.87 7.07 7.50
N VAL A 205 8.74 7.77 7.38
CA VAL A 205 7.52 7.24 6.77
C VAL A 205 7.73 7.07 5.27
N ILE A 206 7.44 5.89 4.76
CA ILE A 206 7.48 5.58 3.31
C ILE A 206 6.20 6.07 2.65
N ILE A 207 6.33 6.80 1.55
CA ILE A 207 5.21 7.26 0.73
C ILE A 207 5.29 6.58 -0.63
N GLN A 208 4.25 5.80 -0.96
CA GLN A 208 4.11 5.12 -2.24
C GLN A 208 3.16 5.89 -3.16
N TYR A 209 3.45 5.88 -4.45
CA TYR A 209 2.50 6.25 -5.48
C TYR A 209 1.63 5.05 -5.87
N GLY A 210 0.32 5.18 -5.75
CA GLY A 210 -0.69 4.12 -6.00
C GLY A 210 -1.53 4.33 -7.26
N GLY A 211 -1.12 5.19 -8.18
CA GLY A 211 -1.78 5.35 -9.47
C GLY A 211 -1.35 4.29 -10.49
N SER A 212 -1.48 4.61 -11.78
CA SER A 212 -1.10 3.69 -12.86
C SER A 212 0.43 3.61 -13.01
N VAL A 213 1.02 2.54 -12.49
CA VAL A 213 2.45 2.23 -12.62
C VAL A 213 2.64 1.07 -13.58
N LYS A 214 3.58 1.23 -14.52
CA LYS A 214 3.93 0.24 -15.55
C LYS A 214 5.45 0.27 -15.76
N PRO A 215 6.05 -0.75 -16.41
CA PRO A 215 7.48 -0.74 -16.74
C PRO A 215 7.92 0.52 -17.49
N GLU A 216 7.06 1.04 -18.37
CA GLU A 216 7.39 2.16 -19.25
C GLU A 216 7.44 3.52 -18.51
N ASN A 217 6.86 3.64 -17.31
CA ASN A 217 6.77 4.92 -16.58
C ASN A 217 7.32 4.88 -15.16
N VAL A 218 7.71 3.72 -14.64
CA VAL A 218 8.12 3.59 -13.24
C VAL A 218 9.38 4.41 -12.94
N THR A 219 10.38 4.41 -13.83
CA THR A 219 11.63 5.15 -13.64
C THR A 219 11.35 6.66 -13.46
N GLU A 220 10.54 7.25 -14.37
CA GLU A 220 10.17 8.67 -14.30
C GLU A 220 9.36 9.00 -13.03
N ILE A 221 8.49 8.10 -12.57
CA ILE A 221 7.74 8.27 -11.33
C ILE A 221 8.69 8.24 -10.12
N MET A 222 9.63 7.29 -10.10
CA MET A 222 10.57 7.09 -8.98
C MET A 222 11.68 8.15 -8.91
N GLU A 223 11.83 9.01 -9.93
CA GLU A 223 12.66 10.21 -9.88
C GLU A 223 12.07 11.32 -8.98
N GLY A 224 10.81 11.18 -8.57
CA GLY A 224 10.16 12.12 -7.64
C GLY A 224 10.79 12.05 -6.25
N GLU A 225 11.27 13.19 -5.72
CA GLU A 225 11.97 13.28 -4.43
C GLU A 225 11.14 12.76 -3.24
N GLU A 226 9.81 12.89 -3.31
CA GLU A 226 8.89 12.50 -2.24
C GLU A 226 8.15 11.18 -2.52
N ILE A 227 8.55 10.47 -3.58
CA ILE A 227 8.01 9.15 -3.91
C ILE A 227 9.03 8.09 -3.51
N ASP A 228 8.74 7.37 -2.42
CA ASP A 228 9.61 6.32 -1.88
C ASP A 228 9.27 4.93 -2.45
N GLY A 229 8.30 4.81 -3.34
CA GLY A 229 7.90 3.53 -3.89
C GLY A 229 6.58 3.56 -4.64
N ALA A 230 6.05 2.36 -4.91
CA ALA A 230 4.79 2.23 -5.63
C ALA A 230 3.91 1.11 -5.08
N LEU A 231 2.60 1.36 -5.06
CA LEU A 231 1.57 0.33 -4.86
C LEU A 231 0.99 -0.02 -6.24
N VAL A 232 1.44 -1.15 -6.79
CA VAL A 232 1.26 -1.51 -8.20
C VAL A 232 0.06 -2.43 -8.38
N GLY A 233 -0.95 -2.00 -9.14
CA GLY A 233 -2.12 -2.82 -9.45
C GLY A 233 -1.86 -3.84 -10.58
N GLY A 234 -2.55 -3.69 -11.71
CA GLY A 234 -2.60 -4.68 -12.80
C GLY A 234 -1.25 -5.20 -13.30
N ALA A 235 -0.23 -4.36 -13.40
CA ALA A 235 1.10 -4.79 -13.84
C ALA A 235 1.77 -5.80 -12.86
N SER A 236 1.38 -5.79 -11.58
CA SER A 236 1.89 -6.75 -10.58
C SER A 236 1.30 -8.16 -10.73
N LEU A 237 0.32 -8.35 -11.60
CA LEU A 237 -0.26 -9.66 -11.89
C LEU A 237 0.63 -10.52 -12.81
N GLU A 238 1.55 -9.90 -13.54
CA GLU A 238 2.44 -10.55 -14.49
C GLU A 238 3.87 -10.54 -13.93
N PRO A 239 4.50 -11.72 -13.70
CA PRO A 239 5.83 -11.80 -13.07
C PRO A 239 6.89 -10.95 -13.75
N LEU A 240 6.96 -10.96 -15.09
CA LEU A 240 7.95 -10.20 -15.85
C LEU A 240 7.75 -8.69 -15.71
N LYS A 241 6.51 -8.19 -15.88
CA LYS A 241 6.22 -6.76 -15.71
C LYS A 241 6.48 -6.28 -14.29
N PHE A 242 6.13 -7.10 -13.30
CA PHE A 242 6.40 -6.76 -11.90
C PHE A 242 7.90 -6.74 -11.61
N HIS A 243 8.67 -7.68 -12.19
CA HIS A 243 10.13 -7.70 -12.11
C HIS A 243 10.76 -6.43 -12.72
N GLU A 244 10.29 -6.00 -13.90
CA GLU A 244 10.76 -4.76 -14.55
C GLU A 244 10.48 -3.53 -13.68
N ILE A 245 9.30 -3.47 -13.02
CA ILE A 245 8.94 -2.38 -12.10
C ILE A 245 9.81 -2.40 -10.83
N VAL A 246 10.17 -3.55 -10.32
CA VAL A 246 11.03 -3.68 -9.13
C VAL A 246 12.47 -3.26 -9.41
N ASN A 247 12.91 -3.34 -10.66
CA ASN A 247 14.27 -2.98 -11.10
C ASN A 247 14.32 -1.67 -11.91
N PHE A 248 13.44 -0.71 -11.61
CA PHE A 248 13.31 0.59 -12.28
C PHE A 248 14.61 1.40 -12.39
#